data_f823398c1960217005ea002c183d1864
#
_entry.id   f823398c1960217005ea002c183d1864
#
_cell.length_a   1.000
_cell.length_b   1.000
_cell.length_c   1.000
_cell.angle_alpha   90.00
_cell.angle_beta   90.00
_cell.angle_gamma   90.00
#
_symmetry.space_group_name_H-M   'P 1'
#
loop_
_entity.id
_entity.type
_entity.pdbx_description
1 polymer ?
#
loop_
_entity_poly.entity_id
_entity_poly.type
_entity_poly.pdbx_seq_one_letter_code
_entity_poly.pdbx_strand_id
1 'polypeptide(L)'
;MLFQGQEFGSTRPFVYFADHDDELARAVAKGRRAFLAQFPSLADPGIQQCIPDPAAPETFASCKLDWSERDRHRQIWELHRDLLRLRREEPAFAAQDSTRLLTAVLGAEAMLLRYRSASGDRLLLVNLGTDLHLDVAPEPLLAPPLGARWQTLWSSEDPRYGGRGKVDVETDDGFRLSGHSAVVLAPAVRA
;
A
#
# COMPACT_ATOMS: atom_id res chain seq x y z
N MET A 1 -8.39 -4.20 -2.71
CA MET A 1 -8.58 -5.46 -1.94
C MET A 1 -7.60 -5.38 -0.77
N LEU A 2 -8.04 -5.67 0.45
CA LEU A 2 -7.18 -5.79 1.64
C LEU A 2 -7.14 -7.24 2.06
N PHE A 3 -5.98 -7.72 2.47
CA PHE A 3 -5.83 -9.03 3.09
C PHE A 3 -6.17 -8.91 4.59
N GLN A 4 -6.68 -9.97 5.20
CA GLN A 4 -7.05 -9.97 6.63
C GLN A 4 -5.87 -9.55 7.51
N GLY A 5 -6.08 -8.59 8.39
CA GLY A 5 -5.06 -8.07 9.31
C GLY A 5 -4.08 -7.08 8.69
N GLN A 6 -4.10 -6.86 7.35
CA GLN A 6 -3.24 -5.88 6.68
C GLN A 6 -3.52 -4.46 7.19
N GLU A 7 -4.78 -4.16 7.50
CA GLU A 7 -5.25 -2.85 7.93
C GLU A 7 -4.67 -2.39 9.26
N PHE A 8 -4.11 -3.30 10.05
CA PHE A 8 -3.37 -2.98 11.28
C PHE A 8 -2.01 -3.67 11.36
N GLY A 9 -1.51 -4.21 10.24
CA GLY A 9 -0.19 -4.83 10.18
C GLY A 9 -0.05 -6.03 11.11
N SER A 10 -1.04 -6.95 11.09
CA SER A 10 -1.01 -8.15 11.92
C SER A 10 0.26 -8.98 11.67
N THR A 11 0.85 -9.48 12.75
CA THR A 11 2.00 -10.39 12.70
C THR A 11 1.59 -11.85 12.59
N ARG A 12 0.29 -12.15 12.62
CA ARG A 12 -0.19 -13.53 12.54
C ARG A 12 0.05 -14.10 11.15
N PRO A 13 0.62 -15.32 11.05
CA PRO A 13 0.82 -15.96 9.77
C PRO A 13 -0.52 -16.31 9.12
N PHE A 14 -0.52 -16.44 7.81
CA PHE A 14 -1.64 -17.04 7.10
C PHE A 14 -1.13 -18.24 6.31
N VAL A 15 -1.17 -19.41 6.96
CA VAL A 15 -0.81 -20.69 6.35
C VAL A 15 -2.07 -21.45 5.94
N TYR A 16 -1.91 -22.38 5.01
CA TYR A 16 -3.03 -23.19 4.57
C TYR A 16 -3.50 -24.12 5.70
N PHE A 17 -4.80 -24.11 5.95
CA PHE A 17 -5.47 -25.01 6.87
C PHE A 17 -6.79 -25.50 6.26
N ALA A 18 -7.23 -26.70 6.62
CA ALA A 18 -8.46 -27.28 6.15
C ALA A 18 -8.94 -28.37 7.12
N ASP A 19 -10.25 -28.43 7.31
CA ASP A 19 -10.92 -29.46 8.12
C ASP A 19 -11.49 -30.51 7.15
N HIS A 20 -10.76 -31.62 6.99
CA HIS A 20 -11.09 -32.75 6.13
C HIS A 20 -11.18 -34.03 6.96
N ASP A 21 -11.84 -35.05 6.42
CA ASP A 21 -11.72 -36.40 6.98
C ASP A 21 -10.25 -36.89 6.95
N ASP A 22 -9.96 -37.92 7.75
CA ASP A 22 -8.59 -38.41 7.97
C ASP A 22 -7.86 -38.83 6.68
N GLU A 23 -8.57 -39.42 5.71
CA GLU A 23 -7.97 -39.90 4.46
C GLU A 23 -7.56 -38.73 3.58
N LEU A 24 -8.48 -37.79 3.37
CA LEU A 24 -8.24 -36.60 2.58
C LEU A 24 -7.22 -35.66 3.26
N ALA A 25 -7.26 -35.52 4.58
CA ALA A 25 -6.30 -34.72 5.34
C ALA A 25 -4.85 -35.21 5.11
N ARG A 26 -4.61 -36.53 5.17
CA ARG A 26 -3.29 -37.14 4.88
C ARG A 26 -2.86 -36.88 3.42
N ALA A 27 -3.79 -37.03 2.48
CA ALA A 27 -3.52 -36.80 1.07
C ALA A 27 -3.16 -35.33 0.80
N VAL A 28 -3.91 -34.39 1.38
CA VAL A 28 -3.66 -32.95 1.29
C VAL A 28 -2.32 -32.56 1.90
N ALA A 29 -2.00 -33.05 3.10
CA ALA A 29 -0.73 -32.77 3.76
C ALA A 29 0.46 -33.25 2.92
N LYS A 30 0.37 -34.46 2.36
CA LYS A 30 1.38 -35.02 1.45
C LYS A 30 1.53 -34.21 0.16
N GLY A 31 0.41 -33.89 -0.49
CA GLY A 31 0.38 -33.13 -1.74
C GLY A 31 0.96 -31.73 -1.56
N ARG A 32 0.63 -31.07 -0.44
CA ARG A 32 1.15 -29.74 -0.13
C ARG A 32 2.66 -29.75 0.11
N ARG A 33 3.20 -30.70 0.84
CA ARG A 33 4.65 -30.84 1.02
C ARG A 33 5.36 -31.04 -0.32
N ALA A 34 4.83 -31.93 -1.17
CA ALA A 34 5.36 -32.15 -2.50
C ALA A 34 5.31 -30.89 -3.38
N PHE A 35 4.21 -30.14 -3.33
CA PHE A 35 4.07 -28.85 -4.02
C PHE A 35 5.09 -27.82 -3.52
N LEU A 36 5.27 -27.70 -2.21
CA LEU A 36 6.18 -26.71 -1.63
C LEU A 36 7.66 -27.05 -1.87
N ALA A 37 7.99 -28.33 -2.04
CA ALA A 37 9.36 -28.77 -2.34
C ALA A 37 9.89 -28.27 -3.70
N GLN A 38 9.04 -27.76 -4.60
CA GLN A 38 9.50 -27.12 -5.84
C GLN A 38 10.22 -25.79 -5.63
N PHE A 39 10.01 -25.14 -4.47
CA PHE A 39 10.66 -23.88 -4.14
C PHE A 39 11.97 -24.16 -3.40
N PRO A 40 13.14 -23.70 -3.91
CA PRO A 40 14.46 -24.02 -3.32
C PRO A 40 14.56 -23.74 -1.83
N SER A 41 13.96 -22.63 -1.36
CA SER A 41 13.94 -22.24 0.06
C SER A 41 13.12 -23.19 0.95
N LEU A 42 12.21 -23.98 0.38
CA LEU A 42 11.32 -24.89 1.11
C LEU A 42 11.64 -26.37 0.81
N ALA A 43 12.62 -26.65 -0.06
CA ALA A 43 13.00 -28.00 -0.44
C ALA A 43 13.89 -28.70 0.61
N ASP A 44 14.50 -27.94 1.52
CA ASP A 44 15.34 -28.49 2.58
C ASP A 44 14.54 -29.44 3.48
N PRO A 45 15.04 -30.66 3.77
CA PRO A 45 14.33 -31.65 4.58
C PRO A 45 13.99 -31.17 5.99
N GLY A 46 14.83 -30.32 6.61
CA GLY A 46 14.58 -29.73 7.92
C GLY A 46 13.42 -28.75 7.87
N ILE A 47 13.36 -27.90 6.82
CA ILE A 47 12.26 -26.95 6.61
C ILE A 47 10.96 -27.69 6.29
N GLN A 48 11.01 -28.78 5.50
CA GLN A 48 9.86 -29.62 5.19
C GLN A 48 9.20 -30.21 6.46
N GLN A 49 9.97 -30.52 7.48
CA GLN A 49 9.46 -30.99 8.77
C GLN A 49 8.77 -29.89 9.59
N CYS A 50 9.13 -28.63 9.36
CA CYS A 50 8.54 -27.48 10.01
C CYS A 50 7.25 -26.98 9.35
N ILE A 51 6.86 -27.51 8.16
CA ILE A 51 5.62 -27.14 7.50
C ILE A 51 4.43 -27.58 8.36
N PRO A 52 3.55 -26.65 8.78
CA PRO A 52 2.41 -27.00 9.60
C PRO A 52 1.49 -28.00 8.91
N ASP A 53 0.93 -28.93 9.70
CA ASP A 53 -0.10 -29.84 9.20
C ASP A 53 -1.39 -29.03 8.96
N PRO A 54 -1.93 -29.05 7.73
CA PRO A 54 -3.17 -28.31 7.44
C PRO A 54 -4.38 -28.72 8.28
N ALA A 55 -4.44 -29.98 8.71
CA ALA A 55 -5.55 -30.52 9.50
C ALA A 55 -5.39 -30.29 11.02
N ALA A 56 -4.21 -29.85 11.46
CA ALA A 56 -4.00 -29.61 12.88
C ALA A 56 -4.78 -28.36 13.38
N PRO A 57 -5.56 -28.47 14.45
CA PRO A 57 -6.27 -27.31 15.04
C PRO A 57 -5.35 -26.14 15.37
N GLU A 58 -4.11 -26.40 15.75
CA GLU A 58 -3.07 -25.42 16.08
C GLU A 58 -2.69 -24.58 14.86
N THR A 59 -2.71 -25.18 13.65
CA THR A 59 -2.45 -24.48 12.38
C THR A 59 -3.51 -23.40 12.15
N PHE A 60 -4.78 -23.74 12.31
CA PHE A 60 -5.87 -22.75 12.26
C PHE A 60 -5.74 -21.70 13.38
N ALA A 61 -5.50 -22.15 14.61
CA ALA A 61 -5.39 -21.25 15.76
C ALA A 61 -4.26 -20.22 15.59
N SER A 62 -3.13 -20.61 14.98
CA SER A 62 -2.02 -19.71 14.70
C SER A 62 -2.36 -18.61 13.70
N CYS A 63 -3.31 -18.87 12.81
CA CYS A 63 -3.77 -17.91 11.78
C CYS A 63 -4.82 -16.93 12.30
N LYS A 64 -5.37 -17.13 13.50
CA LYS A 64 -6.35 -16.20 14.07
C LYS A 64 -5.71 -14.86 14.37
N LEU A 65 -6.37 -13.78 13.93
CA LEU A 65 -5.90 -12.42 14.20
C LEU A 65 -5.89 -12.12 15.70
N ASP A 66 -4.84 -11.45 16.13
CA ASP A 66 -4.75 -10.87 17.47
C ASP A 66 -5.18 -9.41 17.42
N TRP A 67 -6.41 -9.12 17.79
CA TRP A 67 -6.99 -7.78 17.75
C TRP A 67 -6.29 -6.77 18.67
N SER A 68 -5.50 -7.23 19.65
CA SER A 68 -4.70 -6.33 20.48
C SER A 68 -3.56 -5.66 19.70
N GLU A 69 -3.16 -6.24 18.56
CA GLU A 69 -2.15 -5.65 17.68
C GLU A 69 -2.64 -4.34 17.03
N ARG A 70 -3.94 -4.16 16.87
CA ARG A 70 -4.51 -2.91 16.34
C ARG A 70 -4.10 -1.70 17.17
N ASP A 71 -4.07 -1.82 18.48
CA ASP A 71 -3.70 -0.72 19.36
C ASP A 71 -2.19 -0.49 19.36
N ARG A 72 -1.40 -1.57 19.27
CA ARG A 72 0.07 -1.51 19.13
C ARG A 72 0.51 -0.92 17.80
N HIS A 73 -0.22 -1.23 16.74
CA HIS A 73 0.07 -0.77 15.38
C HIS A 73 -0.90 0.33 14.93
N ARG A 74 -1.27 1.19 15.87
CA ARG A 74 -2.26 2.26 15.65
C ARG A 74 -1.94 3.13 14.42
N GLN A 75 -0.68 3.39 14.14
CA GLN A 75 -0.24 4.17 12.99
C GLN A 75 -0.68 3.55 11.66
N ILE A 76 -0.53 2.23 11.51
CA ILE A 76 -0.95 1.49 10.31
C ILE A 76 -2.48 1.49 10.19
N TRP A 77 -3.17 1.33 11.31
CA TRP A 77 -4.64 1.41 11.36
C TRP A 77 -5.15 2.80 10.94
N GLU A 78 -4.57 3.88 11.47
CA GLU A 78 -4.91 5.25 11.12
C GLU A 78 -4.67 5.51 9.61
N LEU A 79 -3.54 5.07 9.08
CA LEU A 79 -3.21 5.16 7.66
C LEU A 79 -4.29 4.52 6.80
N HIS A 80 -4.66 3.26 7.04
CA HIS A 80 -5.67 2.56 6.26
C HIS A 80 -7.04 3.21 6.38
N ARG A 81 -7.44 3.62 7.58
CA ARG A 81 -8.69 4.33 7.82
C ARG A 81 -8.78 5.62 7.01
N ASP A 82 -7.72 6.43 7.03
CA ASP A 82 -7.71 7.71 6.34
C ASP A 82 -7.62 7.55 4.82
N LEU A 83 -6.89 6.55 4.30
CA LEU A 83 -6.88 6.20 2.87
C LEU A 83 -8.25 5.72 2.38
N LEU A 84 -8.94 4.88 3.15
CA LEU A 84 -10.30 4.43 2.81
C LEU A 84 -11.30 5.58 2.85
N ARG A 85 -11.14 6.52 3.79
CA ARG A 85 -11.94 7.74 3.84
C ARG A 85 -11.68 8.61 2.62
N LEU A 86 -10.42 8.91 2.31
CA LEU A 86 -10.01 9.68 1.14
C LEU A 86 -10.58 9.06 -0.15
N ARG A 87 -10.49 7.74 -0.31
CA ARG A 87 -11.04 7.03 -1.47
C ARG A 87 -12.55 7.19 -1.63
N ARG A 88 -13.30 7.30 -0.53
CA ARG A 88 -14.78 7.40 -0.56
C ARG A 88 -15.27 8.82 -0.68
N GLU A 89 -14.58 9.76 -0.02
CA GLU A 89 -15.06 11.13 0.15
C GLU A 89 -14.51 12.07 -0.94
N GLU A 90 -13.31 11.78 -1.46
CA GLU A 90 -12.72 12.59 -2.52
C GLU A 90 -13.33 12.25 -3.89
N PRO A 91 -14.06 13.16 -4.55
CA PRO A 91 -14.80 12.86 -5.77
C PRO A 91 -13.93 12.30 -6.90
N ALA A 92 -12.69 12.77 -7.02
CA ALA A 92 -11.75 12.31 -8.03
C ALA A 92 -11.40 10.82 -7.87
N PHE A 93 -11.35 10.31 -6.65
CA PHE A 93 -11.08 8.90 -6.36
C PHE A 93 -12.37 8.06 -6.30
N ALA A 94 -13.45 8.63 -5.77
CA ALA A 94 -14.73 7.95 -5.63
C ALA A 94 -15.37 7.59 -6.98
N ALA A 95 -15.12 8.40 -8.01
CA ALA A 95 -15.65 8.18 -9.36
C ALA A 95 -15.18 6.87 -10.01
N GLN A 96 -13.99 6.36 -9.66
CA GLN A 96 -13.38 5.13 -10.21
C GLN A 96 -13.40 5.08 -11.74
N ASP A 97 -13.26 6.23 -12.39
CA ASP A 97 -13.29 6.38 -13.85
C ASP A 97 -11.86 6.34 -14.41
N SER A 98 -11.47 5.18 -14.94
CA SER A 98 -10.14 4.98 -15.52
C SER A 98 -9.87 5.84 -16.75
N THR A 99 -10.91 6.33 -17.43
CA THR A 99 -10.74 7.20 -18.63
C THR A 99 -10.25 8.60 -18.25
N ARG A 100 -10.35 8.95 -16.98
CA ARG A 100 -9.88 10.22 -16.42
C ARG A 100 -8.54 10.12 -15.70
N LEU A 101 -7.93 8.94 -15.70
CA LEU A 101 -6.64 8.71 -15.09
C LEU A 101 -5.53 8.85 -16.12
N LEU A 102 -4.61 9.78 -15.87
CA LEU A 102 -3.38 9.97 -16.62
C LEU A 102 -2.18 9.57 -15.75
N THR A 103 -1.19 8.96 -16.34
CA THR A 103 -0.02 8.46 -15.58
C THR A 103 1.28 8.83 -16.28
N ALA A 104 2.34 9.07 -15.51
CA ALA A 104 3.69 9.23 -16.02
C ALA A 104 4.72 8.70 -15.03
N VAL A 105 5.90 8.41 -15.53
CA VAL A 105 7.07 7.99 -14.76
C VAL A 105 7.95 9.21 -14.51
N LEU A 106 8.30 9.48 -13.25
CA LEU A 106 9.16 10.60 -12.86
C LEU A 106 10.62 10.21 -12.68
N GLY A 107 10.90 8.91 -12.60
CA GLY A 107 12.23 8.35 -12.40
C GLY A 107 12.16 6.84 -12.35
N ALA A 108 13.27 6.17 -12.05
CA ALA A 108 13.33 4.72 -12.00
C ALA A 108 12.35 4.10 -10.96
N GLU A 109 12.08 4.83 -9.88
CA GLU A 109 11.30 4.35 -8.75
C GLU A 109 10.19 5.32 -8.35
N ALA A 110 9.88 6.31 -9.20
CA ALA A 110 8.87 7.32 -8.92
C ALA A 110 7.88 7.47 -10.07
N MET A 111 6.60 7.64 -9.73
CA MET A 111 5.53 7.81 -10.69
C MET A 111 4.48 8.82 -10.20
N LEU A 112 3.72 9.33 -11.14
CA LEU A 112 2.55 10.15 -10.89
C LEU A 112 1.28 9.54 -11.50
N LEU A 113 0.16 9.79 -10.83
CA LEU A 113 -1.18 9.50 -11.30
C LEU A 113 -2.01 10.78 -11.15
N ARG A 114 -2.50 11.32 -12.27
CA ARG A 114 -3.37 12.51 -12.27
C ARG A 114 -4.81 12.09 -12.53
N TYR A 115 -5.66 12.31 -11.55
CA TYR A 115 -7.09 12.06 -11.60
C TYR A 115 -7.80 13.35 -12.02
N ARG A 116 -8.33 13.39 -13.23
CA ARG A 116 -9.09 14.54 -13.73
C ARG A 116 -10.50 14.52 -13.14
N SER A 117 -10.92 15.64 -12.56
CA SER A 117 -12.24 15.77 -11.95
C SER A 117 -12.83 17.16 -12.17
N ALA A 118 -14.15 17.23 -12.28
CA ALA A 118 -14.88 18.49 -12.38
C ALA A 118 -14.73 19.35 -11.11
N SER A 119 -14.48 18.71 -9.95
CA SER A 119 -14.20 19.38 -8.67
C SER A 119 -12.74 19.81 -8.50
N GLY A 120 -11.94 19.74 -9.56
CA GLY A 120 -10.50 19.96 -9.57
C GLY A 120 -9.71 18.64 -9.57
N ASP A 121 -8.60 18.65 -10.28
CA ASP A 121 -7.74 17.48 -10.43
C ASP A 121 -7.12 17.08 -9.09
N ARG A 122 -6.76 15.80 -8.94
CA ARG A 122 -5.90 15.29 -7.86
C ARG A 122 -4.67 14.66 -8.47
N LEU A 123 -3.53 14.93 -7.86
CA LEU A 123 -2.26 14.37 -8.27
C LEU A 123 -1.75 13.45 -7.15
N LEU A 124 -1.63 12.17 -7.44
CA LEU A 124 -0.97 11.19 -6.55
C LEU A 124 0.45 10.99 -7.06
N LEU A 125 1.42 11.33 -6.22
CA LEU A 125 2.84 11.08 -6.46
C LEU A 125 3.28 9.94 -5.55
N VAL A 126 4.02 8.99 -6.10
CA VAL A 126 4.57 7.83 -5.37
C VAL A 126 6.05 7.75 -5.66
N ASN A 127 6.87 7.71 -4.62
CA ASN A 127 8.30 7.49 -4.70
C ASN A 127 8.67 6.27 -3.85
N LEU A 128 9.12 5.20 -4.50
CA LEU A 128 9.54 3.95 -3.88
C LEU A 128 11.05 3.88 -3.65
N GLY A 129 11.79 4.88 -4.17
CA GLY A 129 13.24 5.01 -4.03
C GLY A 129 13.66 5.99 -2.96
N THR A 130 14.84 6.55 -3.12
CA THR A 130 15.41 7.62 -2.28
C THR A 130 14.74 8.97 -2.56
N ASP A 131 15.13 10.02 -1.83
CA ASP A 131 14.64 11.38 -2.06
C ASP A 131 14.83 11.79 -3.53
N LEU A 132 13.73 12.26 -4.14
CA LEU A 132 13.70 12.72 -5.52
C LEU A 132 13.55 14.24 -5.56
N HIS A 133 14.47 14.88 -6.27
CA HIS A 133 14.43 16.31 -6.56
C HIS A 133 14.34 16.53 -8.06
N LEU A 134 13.37 17.31 -8.51
CA LEU A 134 13.15 17.68 -9.90
C LEU A 134 13.23 19.20 -10.00
N ASP A 135 14.43 19.74 -10.14
CA ASP A 135 14.66 21.19 -10.30
C ASP A 135 14.04 21.70 -11.59
N VAL A 136 14.09 20.88 -12.65
CA VAL A 136 13.29 21.05 -13.86
C VAL A 136 12.43 19.80 -14.01
N ALA A 137 11.12 19.98 -13.96
CA ALA A 137 10.15 18.91 -14.09
C ALA A 137 9.60 18.86 -15.53
N PRO A 138 10.22 18.11 -16.47
CA PRO A 138 9.81 18.08 -17.89
C PRO A 138 8.53 17.25 -18.12
N GLU A 139 7.74 17.02 -17.06
CA GLU A 139 6.52 16.24 -17.13
C GLU A 139 5.28 17.16 -17.09
N PRO A 140 4.55 17.31 -18.21
CA PRO A 140 3.40 18.21 -18.28
C PRO A 140 2.28 17.89 -17.29
N LEU A 141 2.15 16.63 -16.86
CA LEU A 141 1.12 16.23 -15.90
C LEU A 141 1.39 16.77 -14.48
N LEU A 142 2.60 17.23 -14.19
CA LEU A 142 2.93 17.92 -12.93
C LEU A 142 2.41 19.35 -12.91
N ALA A 143 2.15 19.97 -14.07
CA ALA A 143 1.72 21.36 -14.12
C ALA A 143 0.36 21.54 -13.38
N PRO A 144 0.27 22.46 -12.41
CA PRO A 144 -1.00 22.78 -11.79
C PRO A 144 -1.98 23.42 -12.79
N PRO A 145 -3.28 23.45 -12.51
CA PRO A 145 -4.23 24.23 -13.29
C PRO A 145 -3.85 25.72 -13.33
N LEU A 146 -4.28 26.41 -14.39
CA LEU A 146 -3.97 27.83 -14.57
C LEU A 146 -4.41 28.66 -13.33
N GLY A 147 -3.50 29.46 -12.80
CA GLY A 147 -3.74 30.29 -11.61
C GLY A 147 -3.75 29.54 -10.27
N ALA A 148 -3.39 28.26 -10.27
CA ALA A 148 -3.29 27.46 -9.06
C ALA A 148 -1.84 27.03 -8.79
N ARG A 149 -1.63 26.51 -7.58
CA ARG A 149 -0.46 25.71 -7.18
C ARG A 149 -0.93 24.42 -6.54
N TRP A 150 -0.04 23.44 -6.44
CA TRP A 150 -0.36 22.21 -5.72
C TRP A 150 -0.20 22.43 -4.21
N GLN A 151 -1.18 21.92 -3.46
CA GLN A 151 -1.14 21.88 -2.00
C GLN A 151 -1.32 20.42 -1.57
N THR A 152 -0.59 20.00 -0.53
CA THR A 152 -0.70 18.66 0.03
C THR A 152 -2.04 18.44 0.71
N LEU A 153 -2.85 17.56 0.14
CA LEU A 153 -4.10 17.07 0.71
C LEU A 153 -3.87 15.94 1.71
N TRP A 154 -3.00 15.00 1.34
CA TRP A 154 -2.63 13.84 2.15
C TRP A 154 -1.18 13.45 1.89
N SER A 155 -0.51 12.91 2.90
CA SER A 155 0.87 12.41 2.79
C SER A 155 1.08 11.20 3.69
N SER A 156 1.79 10.18 3.20
CA SER A 156 2.25 9.04 4.01
C SER A 156 3.23 9.48 5.11
N GLU A 157 3.89 10.63 4.94
CA GLU A 157 4.85 11.20 5.88
C GLU A 157 4.18 11.96 7.05
N ASP A 158 2.85 11.93 7.16
CA ASP A 158 2.17 12.49 8.32
C ASP A 158 2.61 11.75 9.61
N PRO A 159 3.03 12.46 10.67
CA PRO A 159 3.47 11.85 11.93
C PRO A 159 2.43 10.90 12.56
N ARG A 160 1.15 11.07 12.24
CA ARG A 160 0.09 10.14 12.68
C ARG A 160 0.29 8.72 12.17
N TYR A 161 1.00 8.56 11.05
CA TYR A 161 1.31 7.27 10.42
C TYR A 161 2.76 6.82 10.70
N GLY A 162 3.50 7.58 11.53
CA GLY A 162 4.91 7.33 11.80
C GLY A 162 5.86 7.99 10.82
N GLY A 163 5.35 8.88 9.97
CA GLY A 163 6.16 9.65 9.01
C GLY A 163 6.97 10.76 9.66
N ARG A 164 7.86 11.36 8.87
CA ARG A 164 8.83 12.39 9.31
C ARG A 164 8.29 13.81 9.31
N GLY A 165 7.06 13.99 8.86
CA GLY A 165 6.43 15.30 8.70
C GLY A 165 6.11 15.62 7.24
N LYS A 166 5.20 16.56 7.04
CA LYS A 166 4.80 17.00 5.69
C LYS A 166 5.85 17.99 5.17
N VAL A 167 6.29 17.73 3.95
CA VAL A 167 7.15 18.65 3.19
C VAL A 167 6.33 19.23 2.05
N ASP A 168 6.53 20.50 1.72
CA ASP A 168 5.96 21.09 0.51
C ASP A 168 6.58 20.40 -0.70
N VAL A 169 5.71 19.80 -1.51
CA VAL A 169 6.13 19.03 -2.68
C VAL A 169 6.43 19.93 -3.87
N GLU A 170 5.56 20.93 -4.13
CA GLU A 170 5.82 21.98 -5.11
C GLU A 170 6.50 23.15 -4.42
N THR A 171 7.71 23.49 -4.85
CA THR A 171 8.52 24.60 -4.36
C THR A 171 8.82 25.55 -5.51
N ASP A 172 9.39 26.72 -5.23
CA ASP A 172 9.82 27.66 -6.26
C ASP A 172 10.93 27.10 -7.15
N ASP A 173 11.70 26.12 -6.64
CA ASP A 173 12.81 25.46 -7.35
C ASP A 173 12.40 24.15 -8.06
N GLY A 174 11.09 23.76 -8.02
CA GLY A 174 10.60 22.53 -8.64
C GLY A 174 9.86 21.60 -7.70
N PHE A 175 10.03 20.30 -7.87
CA PHE A 175 9.31 19.29 -7.08
C PHE A 175 10.27 18.49 -6.19
N ARG A 176 9.83 18.23 -4.95
CA ARG A 176 10.57 17.43 -3.96
C ARG A 176 9.69 16.33 -3.40
N LEU A 177 10.13 15.09 -3.51
CA LEU A 177 9.44 13.93 -2.97
C LEU A 177 10.38 13.18 -2.04
N SER A 178 9.97 12.98 -0.80
CA SER A 178 10.70 12.12 0.13
C SER A 178 10.80 10.69 -0.39
N GLY A 179 11.87 10.01 -0.06
CA GLY A 179 12.02 8.58 -0.37
C GLY A 179 10.97 7.74 0.37
N HIS A 180 10.55 6.64 -0.26
CA HIS A 180 9.54 5.70 0.27
C HIS A 180 8.24 6.39 0.71
N SER A 181 7.78 7.38 -0.05
CA SER A 181 6.60 8.16 0.30
C SER A 181 5.55 8.19 -0.80
N ALA A 182 4.34 8.51 -0.39
CA ALA A 182 3.24 8.82 -1.29
C ALA A 182 2.54 10.10 -0.82
N VAL A 183 2.16 10.96 -1.77
CA VAL A 183 1.47 12.22 -1.48
C VAL A 183 0.34 12.46 -2.45
N VAL A 184 -0.78 12.94 -1.94
CA VAL A 184 -1.91 13.42 -2.74
C VAL A 184 -1.93 14.94 -2.69
N LEU A 185 -1.95 15.56 -3.86
CA LEU A 185 -2.01 17.00 -4.04
C LEU A 185 -3.37 17.41 -4.60
N ALA A 186 -3.84 18.57 -4.15
CA ALA A 186 -5.02 19.26 -4.67
C ALA A 186 -4.63 20.66 -5.15
N PRO A 187 -5.30 21.22 -6.18
CA PRO A 187 -5.04 22.59 -6.61
C PRO A 187 -5.58 23.59 -5.57
N ALA A 188 -4.78 24.58 -5.23
CA ALA A 188 -5.16 25.72 -4.42
C ALA A 188 -4.90 27.02 -5.19
N VAL A 189 -5.73 28.02 -4.98
CA VAL A 189 -5.56 29.33 -5.62
C VAL A 189 -4.21 29.92 -5.19
N ARG A 190 -3.45 30.41 -6.15
CA ARG A 190 -2.19 31.12 -5.86
C ARG A 190 -2.54 32.43 -5.16
N ALA A 191 -2.04 32.59 -3.93
CA ALA A 191 -2.23 33.84 -3.16
C ALA A 191 -1.43 34.98 -3.77
#